data_49c6079ec6f31d616ee981a755132fb7
#
_entry.id   49c6079ec6f31d616ee981a755132fb7
#
_cell.length_a   1.000
_cell.length_b   1.000
_cell.length_c   1.000
_cell.angle_alpha   90.00
_cell.angle_beta   90.00
_cell.angle_gamma   90.00
#
_symmetry.space_group_name_H-M   'P 1'
#
loop_
_entity.id
_entity.type
_entity.pdbx_description
1 polymer ?
#
loop_
_entity_poly.entity_id
_entity_poly.type
_entity_poly.pdbx_seq_one_letter_code
_entity_poly.pdbx_strand_id
1 'polypeptide(L)'
;MQEKQGSLVNVGLGMTLGAHITPLSRTYIEQADVVFVSASNRLIEQWVESMNPNVISLQSFYAEGKSRRETYREMTEAILDEVRAGKKVCGAFYGHPGVFALPPHVTIRRARKEGYRAHMEPGVSAEDCLYADLGIDPGRSGCAHFEASQFMFNHRPFDASAYLILWQVGVAGDKSLQVFESTVQQKQLLVDLLLDTYPADHPVTLYECAVLPIESMRADTVKLKDLAVQAMNMKTTLVIPPGHEKHKNQAMVEKAAQCAKK
;
A
#
# COMPACT_ATOMS: atom_id res chain seq x y z
N MET A 1 8.18 33.14 -14.95
CA MET A 1 6.85 32.54 -15.22
C MET A 1 5.95 32.90 -14.04
N GLN A 2 4.77 33.47 -14.29
CA GLN A 2 3.81 33.73 -13.23
C GLN A 2 3.37 32.37 -12.60
N GLU A 3 3.43 32.26 -11.28
CA GLU A 3 3.02 31.05 -10.57
C GLU A 3 1.51 30.85 -10.77
N LYS A 4 1.10 29.67 -11.25
CA LYS A 4 -0.32 29.39 -11.47
C LYS A 4 -1.05 29.35 -10.14
N GLN A 5 -2.23 29.94 -10.09
CA GLN A 5 -3.13 29.81 -8.96
C GLN A 5 -3.66 28.37 -8.90
N GLY A 6 -3.75 27.80 -7.72
CA GLY A 6 -4.08 26.41 -7.49
C GLY A 6 -2.89 25.58 -7.02
N SER A 7 -3.16 24.60 -6.16
CA SER A 7 -2.13 23.72 -5.60
C SER A 7 -2.71 22.36 -5.23
N LEU A 8 -1.85 21.35 -5.13
CA LEU A 8 -2.23 20.01 -4.72
C LEU A 8 -1.30 19.49 -3.62
N VAL A 9 -1.86 18.97 -2.55
CA VAL A 9 -1.14 18.14 -1.59
C VAL A 9 -1.87 16.80 -1.44
N ASN A 10 -1.14 15.69 -1.52
CA ASN A 10 -1.67 14.39 -1.14
C ASN A 10 -1.12 14.01 0.24
N VAL A 11 -2.00 13.67 1.17
CA VAL A 11 -1.65 13.36 2.57
C VAL A 11 -2.09 11.97 2.95
N GLY A 12 -1.37 11.34 3.90
CA GLY A 12 -1.75 10.09 4.51
C GLY A 12 -2.65 10.30 5.73
N LEU A 13 -3.74 9.54 5.79
CA LEU A 13 -4.62 9.45 6.98
C LEU A 13 -4.07 8.45 8.00
N GLY A 14 -3.07 7.64 7.62
CA GLY A 14 -2.64 6.45 8.34
C GLY A 14 -3.65 5.31 8.22
N MET A 15 -3.40 4.20 8.90
CA MET A 15 -4.24 3.00 8.84
C MET A 15 -5.39 3.07 9.85
N THR A 16 -5.09 3.40 11.10
CA THR A 16 -6.09 3.40 12.17
C THR A 16 -6.70 4.80 12.36
N LEU A 17 -8.02 4.86 12.38
CA LEU A 17 -8.81 6.08 12.51
C LEU A 17 -8.30 6.98 13.64
N GLY A 18 -7.89 8.18 13.30
CA GLY A 18 -7.43 9.23 14.23
C GLY A 18 -6.07 9.02 14.88
N ALA A 19 -5.53 7.77 14.87
CA ALA A 19 -4.29 7.44 15.56
C ALA A 19 -3.03 7.78 14.77
N HIS A 20 -3.09 7.68 13.44
CA HIS A 20 -1.90 7.72 12.58
C HIS A 20 -1.81 8.96 11.69
N ILE A 21 -2.73 9.90 11.80
CA ILE A 21 -2.64 11.16 11.07
C ILE A 21 -1.58 12.06 11.69
N THR A 22 -0.73 12.65 10.85
CA THR A 22 0.21 13.65 11.33
C THR A 22 -0.49 15.00 11.53
N PRO A 23 -0.01 15.87 12.49
CA PRO A 23 -0.53 17.23 12.63
C PRO A 23 -0.49 18.04 11.32
N LEU A 24 0.56 17.85 10.52
CA LEU A 24 0.72 18.54 9.24
C LEU A 24 -0.33 18.08 8.22
N SER A 25 -0.56 16.76 8.09
CA SER A 25 -1.60 16.20 7.21
C SER A 25 -2.99 16.73 7.58
N ARG A 26 -3.29 16.79 8.88
CA ARG A 26 -4.53 17.36 9.39
C ARG A 26 -4.68 18.84 9.00
N THR A 27 -3.64 19.63 9.17
CA THR A 27 -3.64 21.05 8.79
C THR A 27 -3.93 21.25 7.30
N TYR A 28 -3.36 20.42 6.42
CA TYR A 28 -3.66 20.48 4.99
C TYR A 28 -5.13 20.15 4.67
N ILE A 29 -5.72 19.16 5.35
CA ILE A 29 -7.14 18.84 5.21
C ILE A 29 -8.01 20.03 5.65
N GLU A 30 -7.74 20.59 6.83
CA GLU A 30 -8.51 21.69 7.41
C GLU A 30 -8.45 22.97 6.58
N GLN A 31 -7.33 23.23 5.90
CA GLN A 31 -7.09 24.48 5.14
C GLN A 31 -7.35 24.35 3.63
N ALA A 32 -7.72 23.17 3.14
CA ALA A 32 -8.01 22.98 1.74
C ALA A 32 -9.35 23.62 1.34
N ASP A 33 -9.44 24.16 0.10
CA ASP A 33 -10.70 24.59 -0.49
C ASP A 33 -11.60 23.41 -0.84
N VAL A 34 -10.99 22.25 -1.18
CA VAL A 34 -11.66 20.99 -1.43
C VAL A 34 -10.76 19.80 -1.05
N VAL A 35 -11.36 18.78 -0.44
CA VAL A 35 -10.67 17.54 -0.04
C VAL A 35 -11.25 16.37 -0.83
N PHE A 36 -10.40 15.61 -1.50
CA PHE A 36 -10.75 14.31 -2.07
C PHE A 36 -10.32 13.20 -1.12
N VAL A 37 -11.26 12.41 -0.63
CA VAL A 37 -10.95 11.34 0.33
C VAL A 37 -11.06 9.96 -0.30
N SER A 38 -10.04 9.13 -0.07
CA SER A 38 -10.07 7.69 -0.35
C SER A 38 -9.76 6.95 0.94
N ALA A 39 -10.80 6.51 1.62
CA ALA A 39 -10.69 5.80 2.90
C ALA A 39 -11.15 4.35 2.78
N SER A 40 -10.69 3.49 3.68
CA SER A 40 -11.04 2.07 3.72
C SER A 40 -12.37 1.79 4.43
N ASN A 41 -12.97 2.81 5.06
CA ASN A 41 -14.19 2.70 5.86
C ASN A 41 -14.95 4.04 5.85
N ARG A 42 -16.29 3.98 5.81
CA ARG A 42 -17.16 5.17 5.82
C ARG A 42 -16.97 6.04 7.08
N LEU A 43 -16.67 5.44 8.22
CA LEU A 43 -16.41 6.21 9.46
C LEU A 43 -15.17 7.11 9.33
N ILE A 44 -14.15 6.66 8.59
CA ILE A 44 -12.96 7.48 8.32
C ILE A 44 -13.33 8.66 7.40
N GLU A 45 -14.18 8.45 6.40
CA GLU A 45 -14.66 9.56 5.55
C GLU A 45 -15.43 10.59 6.37
N GLN A 46 -16.35 10.15 7.23
CA GLN A 46 -17.09 11.04 8.13
C GLN A 46 -16.18 11.81 9.08
N TRP A 47 -15.12 11.17 9.55
CA TRP A 47 -14.12 11.84 10.35
C TRP A 47 -13.36 12.93 9.55
N VAL A 48 -13.02 12.69 8.28
CA VAL A 48 -12.46 13.72 7.39
C VAL A 48 -13.47 14.84 7.12
N GLU A 49 -14.75 14.50 6.91
CA GLU A 49 -15.85 15.46 6.75
C GLU A 49 -16.00 16.37 7.99
N SER A 50 -15.64 15.89 9.20
CA SER A 50 -15.62 16.72 10.40
C SER A 50 -14.50 17.77 10.45
N MET A 51 -13.46 17.60 9.64
CA MET A 51 -12.32 18.52 9.54
C MET A 51 -12.49 19.57 8.42
N ASN A 52 -13.23 19.24 7.37
CA ASN A 52 -13.44 20.15 6.24
C ASN A 52 -14.86 19.95 5.67
N PRO A 53 -15.65 21.02 5.44
CA PRO A 53 -17.01 20.91 4.92
C PRO A 53 -17.08 20.53 3.44
N ASN A 54 -16.01 20.68 2.67
CA ASN A 54 -15.95 20.44 1.22
C ASN A 54 -15.20 19.14 0.91
N VAL A 55 -15.77 18.01 1.29
CA VAL A 55 -15.17 16.67 1.08
C VAL A 55 -15.89 15.93 -0.03
N ILE A 56 -15.12 15.35 -0.96
CA ILE A 56 -15.60 14.52 -2.06
C ILE A 56 -15.03 13.11 -1.88
N SER A 57 -15.90 12.11 -1.74
CA SER A 57 -15.47 10.72 -1.65
C SER A 57 -15.05 10.18 -3.01
N LEU A 58 -13.84 9.64 -3.10
CA LEU A 58 -13.33 8.93 -4.28
C LEU A 58 -13.92 7.52 -4.42
N GLN A 59 -14.61 7.00 -3.39
CA GLN A 59 -15.29 5.70 -3.47
C GLN A 59 -16.43 5.69 -4.49
N SER A 60 -17.06 6.84 -4.75
CA SER A 60 -18.12 6.99 -5.76
C SER A 60 -17.68 6.70 -7.20
N PHE A 61 -16.37 6.71 -7.47
CA PHE A 61 -15.81 6.39 -8.79
C PHE A 61 -15.72 4.89 -9.06
N TYR A 62 -15.78 4.05 -8.02
CA TYR A 62 -15.79 2.60 -8.19
C TYR A 62 -17.19 2.12 -8.61
N ALA A 63 -17.23 1.19 -9.57
CA ALA A 63 -18.44 0.49 -9.97
C ALA A 63 -18.11 -0.97 -10.30
N GLU A 64 -19.09 -1.85 -10.11
CA GLU A 64 -18.95 -3.26 -10.44
C GLU A 64 -18.68 -3.43 -11.96
N GLY A 65 -17.76 -4.31 -12.32
CA GLY A 65 -17.36 -4.52 -13.71
C GLY A 65 -16.53 -3.41 -14.35
N LYS A 66 -16.30 -2.31 -13.65
CA LYS A 66 -15.46 -1.21 -14.13
C LYS A 66 -13.99 -1.47 -13.84
N SER A 67 -13.14 -1.28 -14.85
CA SER A 67 -11.70 -1.42 -14.69
C SER A 67 -11.14 -0.38 -13.71
N ARG A 68 -10.27 -0.82 -12.76
CA ARG A 68 -9.55 0.10 -11.85
C ARG A 68 -8.71 1.13 -12.60
N ARG A 69 -8.23 0.83 -13.81
CA ARG A 69 -7.51 1.81 -14.64
C ARG A 69 -8.40 3.00 -15.02
N GLU A 70 -9.65 2.70 -15.39
CA GLU A 70 -10.62 3.75 -15.72
C GLU A 70 -11.01 4.55 -14.47
N THR A 71 -11.33 3.88 -13.37
CA THR A 71 -11.60 4.50 -12.08
C THR A 71 -10.47 5.46 -11.67
N TYR A 72 -9.21 5.02 -11.73
CA TYR A 72 -8.06 5.84 -11.35
C TYR A 72 -7.83 7.02 -12.29
N ARG A 73 -8.17 6.87 -13.57
CA ARG A 73 -8.13 7.98 -14.53
C ARG A 73 -9.16 9.05 -14.16
N GLU A 74 -10.38 8.66 -13.87
CA GLU A 74 -11.46 9.58 -13.48
C GLU A 74 -11.15 10.28 -12.16
N MET A 75 -10.71 9.56 -11.13
CA MET A 75 -10.24 10.15 -9.86
C MET A 75 -9.15 11.21 -10.11
N THR A 76 -8.20 10.88 -10.98
CA THR A 76 -7.10 11.80 -11.33
C THR A 76 -7.62 13.06 -11.98
N GLU A 77 -8.53 12.97 -12.97
CA GLU A 77 -9.10 14.14 -13.63
C GLU A 77 -9.91 14.98 -12.64
N ALA A 78 -10.77 14.37 -11.83
CA ALA A 78 -11.58 15.10 -10.86
C ALA A 78 -10.72 15.93 -9.89
N ILE A 79 -9.62 15.37 -9.39
CA ILE A 79 -8.68 16.10 -8.53
C ILE A 79 -8.01 17.25 -9.29
N LEU A 80 -7.53 16.98 -10.51
CA LEU A 80 -6.81 18.00 -11.30
C LEU A 80 -7.72 19.12 -11.80
N ASP A 81 -8.98 18.86 -12.07
CA ASP A 81 -9.93 19.88 -12.49
C ASP A 81 -10.13 20.94 -11.40
N GLU A 82 -10.18 20.56 -10.14
CA GLU A 82 -10.25 21.48 -9.02
C GLU A 82 -8.94 22.30 -8.86
N VAL A 83 -7.78 21.68 -9.10
CA VAL A 83 -6.48 22.40 -9.12
C VAL A 83 -6.44 23.41 -10.26
N ARG A 84 -6.92 23.03 -11.45
CA ARG A 84 -7.01 23.91 -12.64
C ARG A 84 -7.98 25.08 -12.41
N ALA A 85 -9.01 24.87 -11.61
CA ALA A 85 -9.93 25.92 -11.17
C ALA A 85 -9.31 26.89 -10.15
N GLY A 86 -8.03 26.74 -9.82
CA GLY A 86 -7.29 27.64 -8.94
C GLY A 86 -7.39 27.33 -7.44
N LYS A 87 -7.98 26.19 -7.06
CA LYS A 87 -8.21 25.80 -5.66
C LYS A 87 -6.96 25.19 -5.00
N LYS A 88 -6.91 25.30 -3.68
CA LYS A 88 -6.02 24.52 -2.82
C LYS A 88 -6.66 23.15 -2.59
N VAL A 89 -6.16 22.13 -3.25
CA VAL A 89 -6.73 20.79 -3.25
C VAL A 89 -5.92 19.90 -2.32
N CYS A 90 -6.61 19.14 -1.46
CA CYS A 90 -6.03 18.09 -0.64
C CYS A 90 -6.58 16.72 -1.05
N GLY A 91 -5.70 15.78 -1.42
CA GLY A 91 -6.05 14.37 -1.57
C GLY A 91 -5.71 13.64 -0.27
N ALA A 92 -6.72 13.14 0.44
CA ALA A 92 -6.58 12.43 1.70
C ALA A 92 -6.75 10.91 1.49
N PHE A 93 -5.66 10.15 1.62
CA PHE A 93 -5.63 8.72 1.32
C PHE A 93 -5.36 7.91 2.58
N TYR A 94 -6.02 6.75 2.72
CA TYR A 94 -5.70 5.82 3.82
C TYR A 94 -4.24 5.36 3.73
N GLY A 95 -3.63 5.06 4.86
CA GLY A 95 -2.23 4.67 4.94
C GLY A 95 -1.29 5.80 4.54
N HIS A 96 -0.34 5.47 3.69
CA HIS A 96 0.62 6.38 3.06
C HIS A 96 0.21 6.62 1.60
N PRO A 97 0.05 7.86 1.13
CA PRO A 97 -0.47 8.15 -0.20
C PRO A 97 0.45 7.70 -1.34
N GLY A 98 1.70 7.39 -1.05
CA GLY A 98 2.70 6.94 -2.03
C GLY A 98 3.01 5.44 -1.99
N VAL A 99 2.37 4.65 -1.11
CA VAL A 99 2.64 3.22 -0.96
C VAL A 99 1.50 2.41 -1.57
N PHE A 100 1.78 1.63 -2.61
CA PHE A 100 0.81 0.84 -3.37
C PHE A 100 -0.44 1.61 -3.83
N ALA A 101 -0.30 2.92 -4.11
CA ALA A 101 -1.38 3.80 -4.53
C ALA A 101 -1.00 4.55 -5.82
N LEU A 102 -1.73 4.33 -6.92
CA LEU A 102 -1.44 4.94 -8.22
C LEU A 102 -1.95 6.39 -8.35
N PRO A 103 -3.20 6.72 -7.99
CA PRO A 103 -3.77 8.06 -8.24
C PRO A 103 -2.96 9.19 -7.60
N PRO A 104 -2.46 9.10 -6.34
CA PRO A 104 -1.67 10.18 -5.75
C PRO A 104 -0.38 10.49 -6.52
N HIS A 105 0.31 9.47 -7.00
CA HIS A 105 1.53 9.67 -7.81
C HIS A 105 1.23 10.32 -9.16
N VAL A 106 0.16 9.89 -9.82
CA VAL A 106 -0.23 10.42 -11.13
C VAL A 106 -0.67 11.87 -11.01
N THR A 107 -1.47 12.22 -10.01
CA THR A 107 -1.95 13.59 -9.79
C THR A 107 -0.81 14.55 -9.51
N ILE A 108 0.15 14.20 -8.62
CA ILE A 108 1.32 15.05 -8.33
C ILE A 108 2.16 15.26 -9.59
N ARG A 109 2.47 14.18 -10.32
CA ARG A 109 3.28 14.27 -11.54
C ARG A 109 2.62 15.16 -12.60
N ARG A 110 1.31 15.00 -12.80
CA ARG A 110 0.55 15.78 -13.79
C ARG A 110 0.40 17.23 -13.38
N ALA A 111 0.03 17.51 -12.12
CA ALA A 111 -0.06 18.88 -11.61
C ALA A 111 1.26 19.64 -11.80
N ARG A 112 2.39 19.02 -11.46
CA ARG A 112 3.73 19.58 -11.67
C ARG A 112 4.03 19.83 -13.15
N LYS A 113 3.69 18.87 -14.03
CA LYS A 113 3.86 19.01 -15.48
C LYS A 113 3.01 20.17 -16.04
N GLU A 114 1.85 20.41 -15.48
CA GLU A 114 0.96 21.52 -15.83
C GLU A 114 1.37 22.86 -15.19
N GLY A 115 2.42 22.88 -14.35
CA GLY A 115 2.99 24.08 -13.75
C GLY A 115 2.37 24.49 -12.42
N TYR A 116 1.64 23.60 -11.75
CA TYR A 116 1.08 23.84 -10.42
C TYR A 116 2.05 23.37 -9.32
N ARG A 117 1.96 24.01 -8.14
CA ARG A 117 2.61 23.49 -6.94
C ARG A 117 1.91 22.21 -6.52
N ALA A 118 2.68 21.14 -6.37
CA ALA A 118 2.14 19.86 -5.96
C ALA A 118 3.19 19.03 -5.20
N HIS A 119 2.81 18.43 -4.06
CA HIS A 119 3.66 17.55 -3.28
C HIS A 119 2.83 16.51 -2.53
N MET A 120 3.54 15.59 -1.87
CA MET A 120 2.96 14.52 -1.10
C MET A 120 3.58 14.53 0.29
N GLU A 121 2.76 14.41 1.33
CA GLU A 121 3.20 14.21 2.70
C GLU A 121 3.12 12.71 3.05
N PRO A 122 4.08 12.18 3.81
CA PRO A 122 4.07 10.78 4.22
C PRO A 122 2.92 10.48 5.19
N GLY A 123 2.63 9.20 5.35
CA GLY A 123 1.68 8.68 6.33
C GLY A 123 2.11 7.32 6.84
N VAL A 124 1.52 6.84 7.92
CA VAL A 124 1.74 5.49 8.44
C VAL A 124 1.05 4.49 7.53
N SER A 125 1.83 3.66 6.85
CA SER A 125 1.34 2.65 5.90
C SER A 125 0.95 1.34 6.62
N ALA A 126 0.28 0.44 5.88
CA ALA A 126 0.05 -0.92 6.36
C ALA A 126 1.37 -1.69 6.60
N GLU A 127 2.45 -1.30 5.91
CA GLU A 127 3.79 -1.86 6.10
C GLU A 127 4.35 -1.51 7.47
N ASP A 128 4.22 -0.24 7.90
CA ASP A 128 4.65 0.20 9.24
C ASP A 128 3.89 -0.53 10.32
N CYS A 129 2.56 -0.69 10.15
CA CYS A 129 1.72 -1.44 11.07
C CYS A 129 2.13 -2.92 11.13
N LEU A 130 2.37 -3.56 9.96
CA LEU A 130 2.79 -4.96 9.86
C LEU A 130 4.07 -5.22 10.65
N TYR A 131 5.06 -4.35 10.54
CA TYR A 131 6.32 -4.49 11.28
C TYR A 131 6.10 -4.40 12.80
N ALA A 132 5.28 -3.45 13.24
CA ALA A 132 4.96 -3.27 14.65
C ALA A 132 4.14 -4.45 15.19
N ASP A 133 3.09 -4.85 14.49
CA ASP A 133 2.14 -5.87 14.91
C ASP A 133 2.76 -7.28 14.95
N LEU A 134 3.61 -7.60 13.98
CA LEU A 134 4.25 -8.92 13.86
C LEU A 134 5.65 -8.98 14.48
N GLY A 135 6.17 -7.86 14.99
CA GLY A 135 7.52 -7.79 15.57
C GLY A 135 8.62 -8.07 14.55
N ILE A 136 8.44 -7.65 13.30
CA ILE A 136 9.41 -7.85 12.21
C ILE A 136 10.31 -6.62 12.11
N ASP A 137 11.63 -6.85 12.22
CA ASP A 137 12.64 -5.83 11.88
C ASP A 137 13.29 -6.19 10.54
N PRO A 138 13.00 -5.43 9.45
CA PRO A 138 13.59 -5.68 8.14
C PRO A 138 15.12 -5.51 8.14
N GLY A 139 15.69 -4.74 9.06
CA GLY A 139 17.14 -4.58 9.23
C GLY A 139 17.84 -5.87 9.64
N ARG A 140 17.14 -6.78 10.34
CA ARG A 140 17.68 -8.05 10.80
C ARG A 140 17.77 -9.11 9.69
N SER A 141 16.72 -9.27 8.92
CA SER A 141 16.58 -10.38 7.96
C SER A 141 16.50 -9.93 6.52
N GLY A 142 16.32 -8.66 6.27
CA GLY A 142 15.95 -8.17 4.95
C GLY A 142 14.46 -8.39 4.70
N CYS A 143 13.93 -7.66 3.72
CA CYS A 143 12.53 -7.77 3.33
C CYS A 143 12.36 -7.41 1.85
N ALA A 144 11.64 -8.24 1.11
CA ALA A 144 11.21 -7.95 -0.25
C ALA A 144 9.71 -7.74 -0.29
N HIS A 145 9.25 -6.72 -1.02
CA HIS A 145 7.85 -6.33 -1.12
C HIS A 145 7.38 -6.31 -2.56
N PHE A 146 6.27 -6.99 -2.84
CA PHE A 146 5.63 -6.94 -4.17
C PHE A 146 4.10 -6.91 -4.02
N GLU A 147 3.41 -6.33 -4.99
CA GLU A 147 2.00 -6.64 -5.20
C GLU A 147 1.90 -8.06 -5.75
N ALA A 148 0.96 -8.86 -5.23
CA ALA A 148 0.92 -10.31 -5.48
C ALA A 148 0.81 -10.67 -6.97
N SER A 149 -0.06 -9.99 -7.73
CA SER A 149 -0.20 -10.28 -9.17
C SER A 149 1.03 -9.82 -9.96
N GLN A 150 1.68 -8.72 -9.56
CA GLN A 150 2.94 -8.28 -10.17
C GLN A 150 4.08 -9.25 -9.89
N PHE A 151 4.11 -9.85 -8.71
CA PHE A 151 5.04 -10.92 -8.38
C PHE A 151 4.82 -12.15 -9.27
N MET A 152 3.56 -12.57 -9.45
CA MET A 152 3.20 -13.73 -10.26
C MET A 152 3.50 -13.55 -11.77
N PHE A 153 3.25 -12.36 -12.30
CA PHE A 153 3.31 -12.11 -13.75
C PHE A 153 4.66 -11.61 -14.25
N ASN A 154 5.60 -11.35 -13.35
CA ASN A 154 6.94 -10.90 -13.70
C ASN A 154 7.98 -11.74 -12.97
N HIS A 155 9.08 -12.05 -13.64
CA HIS A 155 10.22 -12.67 -12.98
C HIS A 155 10.83 -11.68 -11.99
N ARG A 156 10.54 -11.89 -10.71
CA ARG A 156 11.04 -11.07 -9.61
C ARG A 156 12.03 -11.88 -8.80
N PRO A 157 13.35 -11.61 -8.94
CA PRO A 157 14.33 -12.25 -8.06
C PRO A 157 14.11 -11.75 -6.62
N PHE A 158 14.15 -12.66 -5.67
CA PHE A 158 14.08 -12.38 -4.25
C PHE A 158 14.99 -13.33 -3.48
N ASP A 159 15.37 -12.92 -2.27
CA ASP A 159 16.20 -13.71 -1.38
C ASP A 159 15.29 -14.48 -0.41
N ALA A 160 15.24 -15.81 -0.52
CA ALA A 160 14.44 -16.64 0.37
C ALA A 160 15.00 -16.74 1.80
N SER A 161 16.16 -16.17 2.09
CA SER A 161 16.70 -15.96 3.45
C SER A 161 16.22 -14.66 4.10
N ALA A 162 15.41 -13.85 3.38
CA ALA A 162 14.74 -12.64 3.84
C ALA A 162 13.22 -12.86 3.93
N TYR A 163 12.51 -11.90 4.55
CA TYR A 163 11.04 -11.89 4.45
C TYR A 163 10.60 -11.57 3.02
N LEU A 164 9.57 -12.27 2.56
CA LEU A 164 8.83 -11.92 1.34
C LEU A 164 7.41 -11.50 1.75
N ILE A 165 7.03 -10.26 1.40
CA ILE A 165 5.71 -9.72 1.70
C ILE A 165 4.97 -9.46 0.39
N LEU A 166 3.82 -10.13 0.23
CA LEU A 166 2.98 -10.00 -0.96
C LEU A 166 1.67 -9.28 -0.59
N TRP A 167 1.53 -8.08 -1.12
CA TRP A 167 0.38 -7.21 -0.89
C TRP A 167 -0.80 -7.61 -1.78
N GLN A 168 -2.03 -7.36 -1.28
CA GLN A 168 -3.28 -7.60 -2.01
C GLN A 168 -3.44 -9.06 -2.49
N VAL A 169 -3.03 -10.00 -1.67
CA VAL A 169 -3.05 -11.44 -2.03
C VAL A 169 -4.46 -11.96 -2.32
N GLY A 170 -5.51 -11.34 -1.79
CA GLY A 170 -6.89 -11.70 -2.08
C GLY A 170 -7.33 -11.49 -3.53
N VAL A 171 -6.57 -10.72 -4.32
CA VAL A 171 -6.80 -10.52 -5.77
C VAL A 171 -5.63 -11.02 -6.62
N ALA A 172 -4.78 -11.89 -6.05
CA ALA A 172 -3.66 -12.48 -6.75
C ALA A 172 -4.11 -13.27 -7.99
N GLY A 173 -3.39 -13.10 -9.10
CA GLY A 173 -3.68 -13.79 -10.36
C GLY A 173 -4.78 -13.18 -11.22
N ASP A 174 -5.46 -12.12 -10.77
CA ASP A 174 -6.40 -11.39 -11.62
C ASP A 174 -5.68 -10.42 -12.57
N LYS A 175 -5.90 -10.63 -13.87
CA LYS A 175 -5.40 -9.77 -14.97
C LYS A 175 -6.40 -8.68 -15.38
N SER A 176 -7.67 -8.86 -15.02
CA SER A 176 -8.74 -7.95 -15.47
C SER A 176 -8.74 -6.62 -14.74
N LEU A 177 -8.27 -6.60 -13.49
CA LEU A 177 -8.39 -5.49 -12.54
C LEU A 177 -9.86 -5.10 -12.26
N GLN A 178 -10.78 -6.06 -12.38
CA GLN A 178 -12.23 -5.84 -12.21
C GLN A 178 -12.81 -6.59 -11.01
N VAL A 179 -12.09 -7.61 -10.50
CA VAL A 179 -12.57 -8.42 -9.38
C VAL A 179 -12.11 -7.87 -8.04
N PHE A 180 -12.89 -8.14 -7.01
CA PHE A 180 -12.56 -7.80 -5.62
C PHE A 180 -12.03 -9.00 -4.82
N GLU A 181 -12.15 -10.21 -5.39
CA GLU A 181 -11.60 -11.43 -4.85
C GLU A 181 -11.26 -12.40 -5.99
N SER A 182 -10.08 -13.04 -5.91
CA SER A 182 -9.64 -14.07 -6.84
C SER A 182 -10.27 -15.42 -6.51
N THR A 183 -10.44 -16.25 -7.52
CA THR A 183 -10.88 -17.65 -7.37
C THR A 183 -9.82 -18.48 -6.63
N VAL A 184 -10.23 -19.62 -6.07
CA VAL A 184 -9.31 -20.58 -5.45
C VAL A 184 -8.24 -21.05 -6.45
N GLN A 185 -8.61 -21.24 -7.72
CA GLN A 185 -7.68 -21.64 -8.77
C GLN A 185 -6.61 -20.57 -9.04
N GLN A 186 -6.98 -19.27 -9.04
CA GLN A 186 -6.03 -18.18 -9.20
C GLN A 186 -5.08 -18.08 -7.99
N LYS A 187 -5.61 -18.25 -6.77
CA LYS A 187 -4.82 -18.29 -5.54
C LYS A 187 -3.87 -19.51 -5.53
N GLN A 188 -4.32 -20.66 -6.08
CA GLN A 188 -3.48 -21.86 -6.20
C GLN A 188 -2.26 -21.63 -7.09
N LEU A 189 -2.37 -20.86 -8.18
CA LEU A 189 -1.21 -20.51 -9.02
C LEU A 189 -0.12 -19.76 -8.24
N LEU A 190 -0.51 -18.93 -7.27
CA LEU A 190 0.47 -18.29 -6.37
C LEU A 190 1.13 -19.31 -5.45
N VAL A 191 0.35 -20.25 -4.89
CA VAL A 191 0.89 -21.34 -4.07
C VAL A 191 1.89 -22.16 -4.85
N ASP A 192 1.53 -22.60 -6.07
CA ASP A 192 2.39 -23.42 -6.92
C ASP A 192 3.72 -22.69 -7.22
N LEU A 193 3.67 -21.40 -7.53
CA LEU A 193 4.88 -20.57 -7.74
C LEU A 193 5.76 -20.48 -6.48
N LEU A 194 5.17 -20.37 -5.30
CA LEU A 194 5.91 -20.29 -4.03
C LEU A 194 6.50 -21.65 -3.62
N LEU A 195 5.86 -22.76 -3.98
CA LEU A 195 6.35 -24.13 -3.72
C LEU A 195 7.64 -24.46 -4.46
N ASP A 196 7.99 -23.71 -5.52
CA ASP A 196 9.30 -23.82 -6.16
C ASP A 196 10.46 -23.40 -5.23
N THR A 197 10.15 -22.64 -4.19
CA THR A 197 11.16 -22.09 -3.27
C THR A 197 10.96 -22.52 -1.84
N TYR A 198 9.72 -22.63 -1.36
CA TYR A 198 9.40 -22.92 0.04
C TYR A 198 8.76 -24.31 0.19
N PRO A 199 9.03 -25.02 1.32
CA PRO A 199 8.36 -26.27 1.62
C PRO A 199 6.83 -26.12 1.73
N ALA A 200 6.08 -27.16 1.39
CA ALA A 200 4.61 -27.16 1.45
C ALA A 200 4.05 -26.84 2.84
N ASP A 201 4.74 -27.26 3.89
CA ASP A 201 4.39 -27.00 5.29
C ASP A 201 5.02 -25.71 5.86
N HIS A 202 5.65 -24.88 5.00
CA HIS A 202 6.23 -23.61 5.45
C HIS A 202 5.14 -22.72 6.06
N PRO A 203 5.35 -22.19 7.28
CA PRO A 203 4.37 -21.30 7.91
C PRO A 203 4.35 -19.95 7.19
N VAL A 204 3.16 -19.49 6.83
CA VAL A 204 2.94 -18.17 6.24
C VAL A 204 1.83 -17.46 7.01
N THR A 205 1.86 -16.14 7.09
CA THR A 205 0.89 -15.36 7.86
C THR A 205 0.02 -14.52 6.94
N LEU A 206 -1.30 -14.63 7.11
CA LEU A 206 -2.27 -13.72 6.52
C LEU A 206 -2.48 -12.55 7.47
N TYR A 207 -2.07 -11.37 7.05
CA TYR A 207 -2.10 -10.16 7.86
C TYR A 207 -3.10 -9.13 7.31
N GLU A 208 -3.86 -8.51 8.21
CA GLU A 208 -4.69 -7.34 7.94
C GLU A 208 -4.58 -6.36 9.13
N CYS A 209 -4.21 -5.12 8.84
CA CYS A 209 -4.10 -4.07 9.85
C CYS A 209 -5.49 -3.67 10.39
N ALA A 210 -5.58 -3.38 11.69
CA ALA A 210 -6.75 -2.78 12.29
C ALA A 210 -7.01 -1.38 11.72
N VAL A 211 -8.24 -1.10 11.32
CA VAL A 211 -8.67 0.17 10.73
C VAL A 211 -9.35 1.07 11.77
N LEU A 212 -10.08 0.46 12.70
CA LEU A 212 -10.73 1.17 13.80
C LEU A 212 -10.02 0.87 15.13
N PRO A 213 -10.00 1.82 16.09
CA PRO A 213 -9.34 1.60 17.39
C PRO A 213 -9.92 0.45 18.23
N ILE A 214 -11.13 -0.01 17.90
CA ILE A 214 -11.82 -1.12 18.57
C ILE A 214 -11.56 -2.47 17.88
N GLU A 215 -10.91 -2.48 16.72
CA GLU A 215 -10.56 -3.68 15.98
C GLU A 215 -9.20 -4.22 16.43
N SER A 216 -9.04 -5.53 16.29
CA SER A 216 -7.74 -6.18 16.36
C SER A 216 -7.21 -6.46 14.97
N MET A 217 -5.89 -6.46 14.80
CA MET A 217 -5.26 -6.95 13.59
C MET A 217 -5.63 -8.41 13.35
N ARG A 218 -5.61 -8.84 12.10
CA ARG A 218 -5.61 -10.25 11.73
C ARG A 218 -4.17 -10.71 11.53
N ALA A 219 -3.81 -11.85 12.12
CA ALA A 219 -2.49 -12.48 11.95
C ALA A 219 -2.63 -14.02 12.00
N ASP A 220 -3.26 -14.58 10.96
CA ASP A 220 -3.52 -16.02 10.90
C ASP A 220 -2.33 -16.75 10.26
N THR A 221 -1.67 -17.61 11.01
CA THR A 221 -0.59 -18.46 10.49
C THR A 221 -1.17 -19.76 9.94
N VAL A 222 -0.86 -20.06 8.67
CA VAL A 222 -1.29 -21.26 7.97
C VAL A 222 -0.09 -21.91 7.26
N LYS A 223 -0.24 -23.16 6.82
CA LYS A 223 0.75 -23.80 5.95
C LYS A 223 0.61 -23.28 4.52
N LEU A 224 1.71 -23.10 3.82
CA LEU A 224 1.72 -22.62 2.44
C LEU A 224 0.79 -23.42 1.53
N LYS A 225 0.79 -24.75 1.63
CA LYS A 225 -0.09 -25.64 0.83
C LYS A 225 -1.59 -25.39 1.02
N ASP A 226 -1.98 -24.86 2.19
CA ASP A 226 -3.37 -24.62 2.57
C ASP A 226 -3.82 -23.16 2.30
N LEU A 227 -2.96 -22.34 1.71
CA LEU A 227 -3.18 -20.91 1.52
C LEU A 227 -4.34 -20.62 0.57
N ALA A 228 -4.47 -21.38 -0.54
CA ALA A 228 -5.44 -21.05 -1.60
C ALA A 228 -6.91 -21.10 -1.15
N VAL A 229 -7.22 -21.92 -0.12
CA VAL A 229 -8.57 -22.08 0.41
C VAL A 229 -8.88 -21.14 1.57
N GLN A 230 -7.92 -20.32 2.00
CA GLN A 230 -8.14 -19.35 3.08
C GLN A 230 -9.01 -18.19 2.61
N ALA A 231 -9.79 -17.64 3.54
CA ALA A 231 -10.53 -16.39 3.30
C ALA A 231 -9.54 -15.22 3.19
N MET A 232 -9.57 -14.53 2.08
CA MET A 232 -8.71 -13.36 1.79
C MET A 232 -9.54 -12.30 1.08
N ASN A 233 -9.17 -11.04 1.28
CA ASN A 233 -9.78 -9.90 0.62
C ASN A 233 -8.70 -8.94 0.09
N MET A 234 -9.08 -7.82 -0.50
CA MET A 234 -8.16 -6.84 -1.07
C MET A 234 -7.17 -6.22 -0.07
N LYS A 235 -7.47 -6.30 1.24
CA LYS A 235 -6.59 -5.77 2.30
C LYS A 235 -5.61 -6.81 2.79
N THR A 236 -5.84 -8.10 2.49
CA THR A 236 -5.03 -9.20 3.00
C THR A 236 -3.63 -9.16 2.40
N THR A 237 -2.65 -9.20 3.28
CA THR A 237 -1.22 -9.26 2.96
C THR A 237 -0.68 -10.63 3.37
N LEU A 238 0.09 -11.25 2.49
CA LEU A 238 0.78 -12.51 2.80
C LEU A 238 2.20 -12.21 3.25
N VAL A 239 2.54 -12.68 4.44
CA VAL A 239 3.88 -12.56 5.03
C VAL A 239 4.53 -13.93 5.05
N ILE A 240 5.63 -14.08 4.34
CA ILE A 240 6.40 -15.31 4.23
C ILE A 240 7.73 -15.08 4.95
N PRO A 241 7.97 -15.74 6.09
CA PRO A 241 9.24 -15.65 6.81
C PRO A 241 10.37 -16.33 6.03
N PRO A 242 11.64 -16.07 6.40
CA PRO A 242 12.78 -16.75 5.79
C PRO A 242 12.62 -18.27 5.76
N GLY A 243 12.73 -18.86 4.58
CA GLY A 243 12.70 -20.32 4.37
C GLY A 243 14.09 -20.94 4.23
N HIS A 244 15.12 -20.11 4.07
CA HIS A 244 16.51 -20.54 3.92
C HIS A 244 17.40 -19.87 4.95
N GLU A 245 18.52 -20.52 5.29
CA GLU A 245 19.53 -19.93 6.14
C GLU A 245 20.34 -18.85 5.40
N LYS A 246 20.78 -17.83 6.14
CA LYS A 246 21.70 -16.81 5.61
C LYS A 246 23.11 -17.37 5.52
N HIS A 247 23.72 -17.29 4.37
CA HIS A 247 25.12 -17.62 4.17
C HIS A 247 26.01 -16.39 4.27
N LYS A 248 27.03 -16.45 5.15
CA LYS A 248 28.01 -15.38 5.29
C LYS A 248 28.88 -15.28 4.04
N ASN A 249 29.06 -14.08 3.51
CA ASN A 249 30.10 -13.81 2.52
C ASN A 249 31.45 -13.69 3.23
N GLN A 250 32.08 -14.85 3.46
CA GLN A 250 33.35 -14.95 4.22
C GLN A 250 34.47 -14.08 3.63
N ALA A 251 34.58 -14.04 2.30
CA ALA A 251 35.56 -13.22 1.62
C ALA A 251 35.39 -11.72 1.91
N MET A 252 34.14 -11.25 2.01
CA MET A 252 33.86 -9.85 2.34
C MET A 252 34.12 -9.55 3.82
N VAL A 253 33.81 -10.49 4.72
CA VAL A 253 34.14 -10.36 6.16
C VAL A 253 35.62 -10.21 6.38
N GLU A 254 36.43 -11.04 5.71
CA GLU A 254 37.91 -10.98 5.79
C GLU A 254 38.50 -9.67 5.23
N LYS A 255 37.99 -9.20 4.08
CA LYS A 255 38.39 -7.90 3.52
C LYS A 255 38.05 -6.75 4.46
N ALA A 256 36.83 -6.74 5.05
CA ALA A 256 36.43 -5.72 6.01
C ALA A 256 37.35 -5.71 7.26
N ALA A 257 37.70 -6.89 7.78
CA ALA A 257 38.61 -7.01 8.92
C ALA A 257 40.03 -6.49 8.62
N GLN A 258 40.52 -6.62 7.35
CA GLN A 258 41.80 -6.06 6.93
C GLN A 258 41.76 -4.53 6.83
N CYS A 259 40.64 -3.93 6.43
CA CYS A 259 40.46 -2.48 6.38
C CYS A 259 40.45 -1.83 7.77
N ALA A 260 39.94 -2.54 8.78
CA ALA A 260 39.89 -2.04 10.15
C ALA A 260 41.28 -2.05 10.89
N LYS A 261 42.28 -2.68 10.32
CA LYS A 261 43.66 -2.76 10.88
C LYS A 261 44.59 -1.68 10.34
N LYS A 262 44.12 -0.82 9.45
CA LYS A 262 44.84 0.36 8.94
C LYS A 262 44.34 1.63 9.65
#